data_21aef83e1476f5d6361659954544405f
#
_entry.id   21aef83e1476f5d6361659954544405f
#
_cell.length_a   1.000
_cell.length_b   1.000
_cell.length_c   1.000
_cell.angle_alpha   90.00
_cell.angle_beta   90.00
_cell.angle_gamma   90.00
#
_symmetry.space_group_name_H-M   'P 1'
#
loop_
_entity.id
_entity.type
_entity.pdbx_description
1 polymer ?
#
loop_
_entity_poly.entity_id
_entity_poly.type
_entity_poly.pdbx_seq_one_letter_code
_entity_poly.pdbx_strand_id
1 'polypeptide(L)'
;MRGLARLGAAWLGKDSGAARLGVAGLGAARLGIWRGVARQGLARQRSAWQGIWQGRARRGAARRGKAGQGTWAGVTTSKHKHTRNTVTTQHNTRHMYQKNYAVTLTGATDLLMHRDNIDFGAKTRAWQKDPANKKMSVAGDDRSPAWSWLSCLYTAGGQVVIDSDNIMSMLRDGGKKCSAPTGRGSMKAQTQSGIICNEIGWPITLADGRNIDSNALLAMVKESEFEEHEKAAQEAGFVLFVKRARVGTSKHVRVRPRFSNWSASGTLTVVDPSITLEMLQHILTFAGCFCGVGDWRPSSPTPGQFGRFTATITKLP
;
A
#
# COMPACT_ATOMS: atom_id res chain seq x y z
N MET A 1 5.73 -71.73 -15.71
CA MET A 1 4.82 -72.48 -14.79
C MET A 1 3.91 -71.44 -14.17
N ARG A 2 2.67 -71.39 -14.59
CA ARG A 2 1.42 -71.64 -13.88
C ARG A 2 1.21 -70.68 -12.71
N GLY A 3 0.11 -69.93 -12.55
CA GLY A 3 -1.25 -69.94 -13.05
C GLY A 3 -2.01 -68.87 -12.29
N LEU A 4 -2.87 -68.10 -12.88
CA LEU A 4 -4.35 -68.20 -12.94
C LEU A 4 -5.08 -68.15 -11.56
N ALA A 5 -5.92 -67.17 -11.33
CA ALA A 5 -7.39 -67.16 -11.14
C ALA A 5 -7.85 -65.83 -10.58
N ARG A 6 -8.63 -64.99 -11.22
CA ARG A 6 -10.05 -64.85 -11.52
C ARG A 6 -11.01 -65.33 -10.39
N LEU A 7 -11.89 -64.41 -10.01
CA LEU A 7 -13.33 -64.46 -9.71
C LEU A 7 -13.69 -63.17 -8.97
N GLY A 8 -14.55 -62.29 -9.34
CA GLY A 8 -15.83 -62.37 -10.08
C GLY A 8 -17.02 -62.59 -9.16
N ALA A 9 -17.79 -61.50 -8.91
CA ALA A 9 -19.23 -61.58 -8.88
C ALA A 9 -19.90 -60.28 -8.44
N ALA A 10 -20.75 -59.81 -9.30
CA ALA A 10 -21.77 -58.79 -9.06
C ALA A 10 -22.92 -59.39 -8.23
N TRP A 11 -23.60 -58.52 -7.48
CA TRP A 11 -25.03 -58.76 -7.18
C TRP A 11 -25.82 -57.46 -7.15
N LEU A 12 -26.88 -57.46 -7.96
CA LEU A 12 -28.01 -56.56 -8.03
C LEU A 12 -29.04 -56.88 -6.93
N GLY A 13 -29.86 -55.88 -6.61
CA GLY A 13 -31.17 -56.07 -5.96
C GLY A 13 -31.55 -54.82 -5.21
N LYS A 14 -32.32 -53.93 -5.75
CA LYS A 14 -33.79 -53.79 -5.92
C LYS A 14 -34.52 -53.45 -4.60
N ASP A 15 -35.11 -52.27 -4.65
CA ASP A 15 -36.49 -51.91 -4.36
C ASP A 15 -36.99 -51.68 -2.92
N SER A 16 -37.64 -50.54 -2.89
CA SER A 16 -38.91 -50.18 -2.21
C SER A 16 -38.73 -49.42 -0.90
N GLY A 17 -39.29 -48.26 -0.85
CA GLY A 17 -40.55 -47.95 -0.28
C GLY A 17 -40.68 -46.54 0.21
N ALA A 18 -41.64 -45.88 -0.29
CA ALA A 18 -42.13 -44.55 0.04
C ALA A 18 -42.47 -44.36 1.51
N ALA A 19 -42.19 -43.20 2.07
CA ALA A 19 -43.08 -42.56 3.01
C ALA A 19 -42.94 -41.03 2.93
N ARG A 20 -43.92 -40.43 2.31
CA ARG A 20 -44.27 -39.01 2.48
C ARG A 20 -44.77 -38.80 3.88
N LEU A 21 -44.23 -37.85 4.61
CA LEU A 21 -45.00 -37.14 5.61
C LEU A 21 -44.66 -35.65 5.49
N GLY A 22 -45.69 -34.92 5.06
CA GLY A 22 -45.70 -33.47 5.03
C GLY A 22 -45.88 -32.93 6.43
N VAL A 23 -45.18 -31.83 6.70
CA VAL A 23 -45.62 -30.85 7.68
C VAL A 23 -45.61 -29.49 7.01
N ALA A 24 -46.82 -29.05 6.74
CA ALA A 24 -47.10 -27.70 6.33
C ALA A 24 -47.00 -26.73 7.54
N GLY A 25 -46.51 -25.53 7.26
CA GLY A 25 -46.95 -24.34 7.96
C GLY A 25 -46.28 -24.04 9.29
N LEU A 26 -45.46 -23.05 9.25
CA LEU A 26 -45.44 -21.93 10.23
C LEU A 26 -44.29 -21.02 9.87
N GLY A 27 -44.61 -19.81 9.44
CA GLY A 27 -43.82 -18.71 9.79
C GLY A 27 -43.50 -17.64 8.77
N ALA A 28 -44.52 -17.08 8.18
CA ALA A 28 -44.41 -15.73 7.59
C ALA A 28 -44.72 -14.68 8.66
N ALA A 29 -43.80 -14.38 9.55
CA ALA A 29 -43.93 -13.23 10.45
C ALA A 29 -42.57 -12.85 11.12
N ARG A 30 -41.50 -12.57 10.35
CA ARG A 30 -40.30 -11.93 10.89
C ARG A 30 -39.47 -11.17 9.84
N LEU A 31 -40.08 -10.56 8.86
CA LEU A 31 -39.42 -9.73 7.84
C LEU A 31 -39.76 -8.23 7.90
N GLY A 32 -40.46 -7.77 8.95
CA GLY A 32 -40.92 -6.37 9.08
C GLY A 32 -40.03 -5.44 9.89
N ILE A 33 -39.11 -5.92 10.73
CA ILE A 33 -38.44 -5.07 11.74
C ILE A 33 -37.02 -4.62 11.33
N TRP A 34 -36.39 -5.24 10.33
CA TRP A 34 -35.01 -4.89 9.93
C TRP A 34 -34.88 -3.83 8.83
N ARG A 35 -35.96 -3.33 8.24
CA ARG A 35 -35.91 -2.27 7.22
C ARG A 35 -36.00 -0.84 7.78
N GLY A 36 -36.30 -0.67 9.05
CA GLY A 36 -36.44 0.66 9.68
C GLY A 36 -35.15 1.28 10.22
N VAL A 37 -34.15 0.47 10.60
CA VAL A 37 -32.94 0.97 11.30
C VAL A 37 -31.82 1.40 10.36
N ALA A 38 -31.81 0.91 9.12
CA ALA A 38 -30.74 1.24 8.15
C ALA A 38 -30.91 2.62 7.48
N ARG A 39 -32.08 3.26 7.55
CA ARG A 39 -32.35 4.57 6.93
C ARG A 39 -32.09 5.78 7.84
N GLN A 40 -32.01 5.60 9.14
CA GLN A 40 -31.74 6.72 10.07
C GLN A 40 -30.28 6.98 10.34
N GLY A 41 -29.39 6.02 10.11
CA GLY A 41 -27.94 6.16 10.29
C GLY A 41 -27.23 6.98 9.20
N LEU A 42 -27.73 6.95 7.97
CA LEU A 42 -27.10 7.64 6.81
C LEU A 42 -27.51 9.11 6.69
N ALA A 43 -28.64 9.52 7.26
CA ALA A 43 -29.07 10.91 7.24
C ALA A 43 -28.33 11.78 8.28
N ARG A 44 -27.85 11.21 9.38
CA ARG A 44 -27.10 11.94 10.41
C ARG A 44 -25.61 12.15 10.07
N GLN A 45 -25.02 11.35 9.22
CA GLN A 45 -23.62 11.56 8.78
C GLN A 45 -23.50 12.63 7.69
N ARG A 46 -24.50 12.85 6.84
CA ARG A 46 -24.47 13.91 5.83
C ARG A 46 -24.62 15.33 6.39
N SER A 47 -25.34 15.51 7.50
CA SER A 47 -25.49 16.82 8.14
C SER A 47 -24.26 17.24 8.95
N ALA A 48 -23.46 16.32 9.47
CA ALA A 48 -22.24 16.63 10.21
C ALA A 48 -21.11 17.16 9.30
N TRP A 49 -21.04 16.74 8.03
CA TRP A 49 -20.03 17.21 7.09
C TRP A 49 -20.34 18.58 6.47
N GLN A 50 -21.59 18.94 6.31
CA GLN A 50 -21.97 20.27 5.82
C GLN A 50 -21.73 21.38 6.86
N GLY A 51 -21.81 21.07 8.17
CA GLY A 51 -21.55 22.03 9.24
C GLY A 51 -20.08 22.45 9.36
N ILE A 52 -19.14 21.56 9.02
CA ILE A 52 -17.69 21.82 9.14
C ILE A 52 -17.18 22.71 8.00
N TRP A 53 -17.79 22.64 6.80
CA TRP A 53 -17.40 23.49 5.66
C TRP A 53 -17.90 24.92 5.76
N GLN A 54 -19.08 25.15 6.32
CA GLN A 54 -19.64 26.50 6.49
C GLN A 54 -18.99 27.27 7.65
N GLY A 55 -18.43 26.59 8.66
CA GLY A 55 -17.73 27.22 9.79
C GLY A 55 -16.35 27.79 9.42
N ARG A 56 -15.72 27.33 8.34
CA ARG A 56 -14.38 27.78 7.93
C ARG A 56 -14.40 29.00 6.98
N ALA A 57 -15.52 29.25 6.28
CA ALA A 57 -15.66 30.39 5.38
C ALA A 57 -15.98 31.72 6.10
N ARG A 58 -16.40 31.69 7.37
CA ARG A 58 -16.78 32.92 8.12
C ARG A 58 -15.67 33.55 8.95
N ARG A 59 -14.47 32.97 9.05
CA ARG A 59 -13.36 33.55 9.83
C ARG A 59 -12.31 34.31 9.01
N GLY A 60 -12.47 34.44 7.69
CA GLY A 60 -11.52 35.11 6.81
C GLY A 60 -11.86 36.54 6.39
N ALA A 61 -13.02 37.09 6.79
CA ALA A 61 -13.53 38.33 6.23
C ALA A 61 -13.73 39.50 7.24
N ALA A 62 -12.90 39.59 8.27
CA ALA A 62 -13.01 40.72 9.20
C ALA A 62 -11.64 41.24 9.62
N ARG A 63 -10.93 41.91 8.71
CA ARG A 63 -9.94 42.96 9.03
C ARG A 63 -9.59 43.73 7.75
N ARG A 64 -10.46 44.66 7.36
CA ARG A 64 -10.06 45.85 6.61
C ARG A 64 -10.36 47.04 7.52
N GLY A 65 -9.32 47.51 8.20
CA GLY A 65 -9.36 48.70 9.02
C GLY A 65 -9.38 49.94 8.14
N LYS A 66 -10.10 50.93 8.63
CA LYS A 66 -10.36 52.25 8.06
C LYS A 66 -9.05 53.03 7.80
N ALA A 67 -8.94 53.59 6.60
CA ALA A 67 -7.99 54.62 6.29
C ALA A 67 -8.40 55.94 6.99
N GLY A 68 -7.59 56.38 7.95
CA GLY A 68 -7.71 57.71 8.53
C GLY A 68 -6.94 58.71 7.69
N GLN A 69 -7.60 59.76 7.20
CA GLN A 69 -6.99 60.93 6.62
C GLN A 69 -6.34 61.74 7.75
N GLY A 70 -5.02 61.90 7.71
CA GLY A 70 -4.26 62.81 8.58
C GLY A 70 -3.47 63.81 7.73
N THR A 71 -3.75 65.08 7.94
CA THR A 71 -3.20 66.24 7.29
C THR A 71 -1.70 66.42 7.54
N TRP A 72 -1.00 66.82 6.50
CA TRP A 72 0.45 67.16 6.53
C TRP A 72 0.68 68.54 7.15
N ALA A 73 1.55 68.66 8.12
CA ALA A 73 2.21 69.90 8.51
C ALA A 73 3.59 69.61 9.11
N GLY A 74 4.62 70.22 8.58
CA GLY A 74 5.87 70.52 9.27
C GLY A 74 7.08 69.68 8.90
N VAL A 75 7.83 70.18 7.90
CA VAL A 75 9.20 69.76 7.57
C VAL A 75 10.18 70.33 8.58
N THR A 76 10.95 69.48 9.27
CA THR A 76 12.25 69.87 9.82
C THR A 76 13.29 68.80 9.44
N THR A 77 14.27 69.26 8.66
CA THR A 77 15.39 68.42 8.19
C THR A 77 16.40 68.22 9.32
N SER A 78 16.47 67.07 9.90
CA SER A 78 17.57 66.60 10.74
C SER A 78 18.47 65.64 9.93
N LYS A 79 19.73 66.09 9.70
CA LYS A 79 20.81 65.32 9.11
C LYS A 79 21.23 64.20 10.10
N HIS A 80 20.66 63.01 10.01
CA HIS A 80 21.21 61.85 10.70
C HIS A 80 22.21 61.14 9.78
N LYS A 81 23.49 61.12 10.21
CA LYS A 81 24.54 60.28 9.63
C LYS A 81 24.12 58.83 9.76
N HIS A 82 23.77 58.21 8.62
CA HIS A 82 23.60 56.76 8.54
C HIS A 82 24.95 56.07 8.61
N THR A 83 25.34 55.63 9.80
CA THR A 83 26.37 54.62 9.95
C THR A 83 25.75 53.30 9.47
N ARG A 84 26.15 52.83 8.27
CA ARG A 84 25.81 51.49 7.82
C ARG A 84 26.53 50.50 8.72
N ASN A 85 25.84 50.00 9.73
CA ASN A 85 26.23 48.75 10.38
C ASN A 85 25.96 47.62 9.38
N THR A 86 26.99 47.20 8.65
CA THR A 86 26.99 45.93 7.94
C THR A 86 26.88 44.82 8.99
N VAL A 87 25.65 44.36 9.25
CA VAL A 87 25.42 43.15 9.99
C VAL A 87 25.91 42.03 9.08
N THR A 88 27.16 41.61 9.26
CA THR A 88 27.68 40.37 8.68
C THR A 88 26.89 39.23 9.34
N THR A 89 25.84 38.79 8.68
CA THR A 89 25.14 37.56 9.08
C THR A 89 26.15 36.43 8.85
N GLN A 90 26.89 36.08 9.91
CA GLN A 90 27.61 34.83 9.93
C GLN A 90 26.54 33.77 9.78
N HIS A 91 26.41 33.18 8.59
CA HIS A 91 25.72 31.91 8.38
C HIS A 91 26.48 30.87 9.20
N ASN A 92 26.02 30.72 10.45
CA ASN A 92 26.42 29.60 11.27
C ASN A 92 25.86 28.36 10.55
N THR A 93 26.65 27.77 9.65
CA THR A 93 26.38 26.48 9.05
C THR A 93 26.40 25.47 10.20
N ARG A 94 25.26 25.37 10.92
CA ARG A 94 25.02 24.23 11.79
C ARG A 94 25.23 23.02 10.92
N HIS A 95 26.29 22.28 11.17
CA HIS A 95 26.50 20.96 10.59
C HIS A 95 25.19 20.19 10.77
N MET A 96 24.44 20.00 9.68
CA MET A 96 23.20 19.24 9.76
C MET A 96 23.58 17.83 10.21
N TYR A 97 22.94 17.37 11.27
CA TYR A 97 23.08 15.97 11.68
C TYR A 97 22.64 15.10 10.52
N GLN A 98 23.54 14.28 10.02
CA GLN A 98 23.27 13.36 8.91
C GLN A 98 24.08 12.10 9.14
N LYS A 99 23.39 10.96 9.14
CA LYS A 99 24.01 9.64 9.19
C LYS A 99 23.39 8.76 8.15
N ASN A 100 24.21 8.04 7.42
CA ASN A 100 23.81 7.12 6.37
C ASN A 100 23.89 5.68 6.84
N TYR A 101 22.91 4.88 6.47
CA TYR A 101 22.83 3.47 6.82
C TYR A 101 22.46 2.65 5.60
N ALA A 102 23.21 1.58 5.36
CA ALA A 102 22.76 0.51 4.48
C ALA A 102 21.81 -0.40 5.24
N VAL A 103 20.68 -0.71 4.65
CA VAL A 103 19.64 -1.55 5.24
C VAL A 103 19.29 -2.68 4.27
N THR A 104 19.26 -3.89 4.80
CA THR A 104 18.79 -5.08 4.06
C THR A 104 17.56 -5.63 4.79
N LEU A 105 16.46 -5.75 4.08
CA LEU A 105 15.26 -6.44 4.51
C LEU A 105 15.30 -7.88 4.00
N THR A 106 15.08 -8.85 4.85
CA THR A 106 14.96 -10.28 4.49
C THR A 106 13.55 -10.75 4.83
N GLY A 107 12.81 -11.20 3.83
CA GLY A 107 11.43 -11.63 3.98
C GLY A 107 11.27 -12.82 4.94
N ALA A 108 10.44 -12.65 5.95
CA ALA A 108 9.99 -13.72 6.85
C ALA A 108 8.68 -14.37 6.37
N THR A 109 7.92 -13.65 5.54
CA THR A 109 6.75 -14.15 4.80
C THR A 109 6.77 -13.64 3.37
N ASP A 110 6.00 -14.26 2.50
CA ASP A 110 5.87 -13.81 1.11
C ASP A 110 5.51 -12.33 1.04
N LEU A 111 6.02 -11.64 0.03
CA LEU A 111 5.67 -10.27 -0.31
C LEU A 111 4.59 -10.27 -1.39
N LEU A 112 3.51 -9.54 -1.18
CA LEU A 112 2.54 -9.21 -2.23
C LEU A 112 2.74 -7.78 -2.70
N MET A 113 2.58 -7.56 -4.00
CA MET A 113 2.73 -6.26 -4.61
C MET A 113 1.42 -5.79 -5.24
N HIS A 114 1.06 -4.52 -5.01
CA HIS A 114 -0.12 -3.88 -5.60
C HIS A 114 0.13 -2.38 -5.77
N ARG A 115 0.61 -2.01 -6.94
CA ARG A 115 0.68 -0.62 -7.38
C ARG A 115 -0.65 -0.24 -8.05
N ASP A 116 -1.11 0.98 -7.83
CA ASP A 116 -2.18 1.60 -8.62
C ASP A 116 -1.53 2.41 -9.76
N ASN A 117 -1.39 1.77 -10.92
CA ASN A 117 -0.79 2.39 -12.10
C ASN A 117 -1.88 2.94 -13.02
N ILE A 118 -1.98 4.28 -13.06
CA ILE A 118 -3.01 5.01 -13.81
C ILE A 118 -2.95 4.70 -15.32
N ASP A 119 -1.74 4.60 -15.89
CA ASP A 119 -1.54 4.32 -17.30
C ASP A 119 -2.02 2.93 -17.70
N PHE A 120 -1.68 1.92 -16.88
CA PHE A 120 -2.21 0.58 -17.07
C PHE A 120 -3.73 0.53 -16.87
N GLY A 121 -4.26 1.25 -15.91
CA GLY A 121 -5.71 1.38 -15.72
C GLY A 121 -6.40 1.97 -16.96
N ALA A 122 -5.79 2.94 -17.63
CA ALA A 122 -6.29 3.48 -18.88
C ALA A 122 -6.22 2.45 -20.03
N LYS A 123 -5.10 1.73 -20.17
CA LYS A 123 -4.92 0.65 -21.16
C LYS A 123 -5.95 -0.46 -20.95
N THR A 124 -6.16 -0.91 -19.71
CA THR A 124 -7.14 -1.93 -19.36
C THR A 124 -8.56 -1.50 -19.76
N ARG A 125 -8.95 -0.25 -19.45
CA ARG A 125 -10.26 0.28 -19.86
C ARG A 125 -10.40 0.38 -21.38
N ALA A 126 -9.35 0.76 -22.09
CA ALA A 126 -9.37 0.83 -23.57
C ALA A 126 -9.56 -0.58 -24.16
N TRP A 127 -8.81 -1.56 -23.66
CA TRP A 127 -8.92 -2.97 -24.09
C TRP A 127 -10.32 -3.55 -23.83
N GLN A 128 -10.91 -3.29 -22.66
CA GLN A 128 -12.25 -3.76 -22.31
C GLN A 128 -13.37 -3.13 -23.15
N LYS A 129 -13.16 -1.91 -23.66
CA LYS A 129 -14.12 -1.22 -24.52
C LYS A 129 -14.03 -1.63 -25.99
N ASP A 130 -12.94 -2.26 -26.41
CA ASP A 130 -12.74 -2.70 -27.77
C ASP A 130 -13.74 -3.81 -28.10
N PRO A 131 -14.58 -3.67 -29.17
CA PRO A 131 -15.52 -4.68 -29.59
C PRO A 131 -14.88 -6.06 -29.88
N ALA A 132 -13.63 -6.09 -30.37
CA ALA A 132 -12.88 -7.30 -30.63
C ALA A 132 -12.65 -8.13 -29.35
N ASN A 133 -12.48 -7.46 -28.22
CA ASN A 133 -12.16 -8.08 -26.94
C ASN A 133 -13.42 -8.42 -26.08
N LYS A 134 -14.61 -8.07 -26.58
CA LYS A 134 -15.87 -8.20 -25.82
C LYS A 134 -16.13 -9.60 -25.29
N LYS A 135 -15.78 -10.64 -26.06
CA LYS A 135 -15.96 -12.05 -25.65
C LYS A 135 -14.98 -12.49 -24.58
N MET A 136 -13.79 -11.89 -24.53
CA MET A 136 -12.71 -12.20 -23.58
C MET A 136 -12.79 -11.34 -22.31
N SER A 137 -13.50 -10.21 -22.39
CA SER A 137 -13.61 -9.27 -21.28
C SER A 137 -14.58 -9.76 -20.21
N VAL A 138 -14.07 -10.05 -19.01
CA VAL A 138 -14.85 -10.47 -17.85
C VAL A 138 -14.77 -9.37 -16.78
N ALA A 139 -15.90 -8.76 -16.49
CA ALA A 139 -15.97 -7.69 -15.48
C ALA A 139 -15.58 -8.21 -14.09
N GLY A 140 -14.62 -7.53 -13.45
CA GLY A 140 -14.16 -7.89 -12.11
C GLY A 140 -13.21 -9.09 -12.06
N ASP A 141 -12.62 -9.49 -13.19
CA ASP A 141 -11.58 -10.50 -13.27
C ASP A 141 -10.27 -9.88 -13.75
N ASP A 142 -9.26 -9.82 -12.86
CA ASP A 142 -7.93 -9.26 -13.17
C ASP A 142 -7.13 -10.14 -14.16
N ARG A 143 -7.64 -11.31 -14.57
CA ARG A 143 -7.06 -12.12 -15.65
C ARG A 143 -7.54 -11.66 -17.04
N SER A 144 -8.41 -10.68 -17.10
CA SER A 144 -9.02 -10.17 -18.32
C SER A 144 -8.92 -8.64 -18.41
N PRO A 145 -7.88 -8.10 -19.07
CA PRO A 145 -6.85 -8.78 -19.87
C PRO A 145 -5.79 -9.51 -19.03
N ALA A 146 -5.17 -10.54 -19.60
CA ALA A 146 -4.18 -11.39 -18.94
C ALA A 146 -2.99 -10.65 -18.34
N TRP A 147 -2.59 -9.54 -18.98
CA TRP A 147 -1.47 -8.69 -18.58
C TRP A 147 -1.82 -7.64 -17.49
N SER A 148 -3.06 -7.61 -16.97
CA SER A 148 -3.50 -6.58 -16.00
C SER A 148 -2.64 -6.54 -14.73
N TRP A 149 -2.13 -7.70 -14.29
CA TRP A 149 -1.27 -7.82 -13.12
C TRP A 149 0.06 -7.06 -13.21
N LEU A 150 0.55 -6.77 -14.45
CA LEU A 150 1.75 -5.95 -14.66
C LEU A 150 1.58 -4.56 -14.06
N SER A 151 0.35 -4.05 -13.99
CA SER A 151 0.03 -2.79 -13.33
C SER A 151 0.37 -2.79 -11.84
N CYS A 152 0.44 -3.96 -11.21
CA CYS A 152 0.70 -4.10 -9.79
C CYS A 152 2.18 -4.01 -9.43
N LEU A 153 3.09 -4.09 -10.42
CA LEU A 153 4.53 -4.04 -10.20
C LEU A 153 5.02 -2.61 -9.93
N TYR A 154 5.85 -2.45 -8.90
CA TYR A 154 6.70 -1.29 -8.73
C TYR A 154 8.02 -1.54 -9.46
N THR A 155 8.43 -0.63 -10.31
CA THR A 155 9.62 -0.77 -11.16
C THR A 155 10.48 0.48 -11.10
N ALA A 156 11.79 0.31 -11.00
CA ALA A 156 12.76 1.39 -11.09
C ALA A 156 14.07 0.85 -11.69
N GLY A 157 14.71 1.62 -12.57
CA GLY A 157 15.99 1.22 -13.17
C GLY A 157 15.95 -0.11 -13.93
N GLY A 158 14.80 -0.48 -14.53
CA GLY A 158 14.64 -1.77 -15.22
C GLY A 158 14.46 -2.97 -14.30
N GLN A 159 14.25 -2.76 -13.01
CA GLN A 159 14.10 -3.83 -12.02
C GLN A 159 12.77 -3.72 -11.28
N VAL A 160 12.29 -4.85 -10.75
CA VAL A 160 11.17 -4.87 -9.81
C VAL A 160 11.69 -4.48 -8.43
N VAL A 161 11.04 -3.49 -7.79
CA VAL A 161 11.52 -2.88 -6.54
C VAL A 161 10.43 -2.83 -5.47
N ILE A 162 10.83 -2.69 -4.21
CA ILE A 162 9.96 -2.17 -3.16
C ILE A 162 10.09 -0.64 -3.22
N ASP A 163 9.03 0.05 -3.59
CA ASP A 163 9.01 1.49 -3.79
C ASP A 163 9.34 2.27 -2.50
N SER A 164 9.98 3.43 -2.63
CA SER A 164 10.38 4.28 -1.51
C SER A 164 9.20 4.70 -0.63
N ASP A 165 8.02 4.94 -1.22
CA ASP A 165 6.81 5.27 -0.46
C ASP A 165 6.36 4.11 0.43
N ASN A 166 6.50 2.86 -0.03
CA ASN A 166 6.24 1.67 0.78
C ASN A 166 7.26 1.54 1.92
N ILE A 167 8.55 1.81 1.64
CA ILE A 167 9.61 1.82 2.66
C ILE A 167 9.31 2.89 3.73
N MET A 168 9.03 4.12 3.32
CA MET A 168 8.72 5.22 4.26
C MET A 168 7.41 4.97 5.03
N SER A 169 6.41 4.36 4.39
CA SER A 169 5.16 3.99 5.05
C SER A 169 5.37 2.94 6.14
N MET A 170 6.14 1.89 5.86
CA MET A 170 6.43 0.84 6.84
C MET A 170 7.29 1.35 7.99
N LEU A 171 8.29 2.22 7.74
CA LEU A 171 9.08 2.88 8.77
C LEU A 171 8.21 3.73 9.69
N ARG A 172 7.33 4.56 9.12
CA ARG A 172 6.38 5.38 9.88
C ARG A 172 5.44 4.51 10.73
N ASP A 173 4.97 3.38 10.21
CA ASP A 173 4.10 2.47 10.94
C ASP A 173 4.87 1.74 12.05
N GLY A 174 6.15 1.39 11.84
CA GLY A 174 7.07 0.91 12.88
C GLY A 174 7.31 1.96 13.97
N GLY A 175 7.58 3.20 13.56
CA GLY A 175 7.77 4.32 14.49
C GLY A 175 6.56 4.63 15.37
N LYS A 176 5.34 4.32 14.91
CA LYS A 176 4.12 4.40 15.76
C LYS A 176 4.15 3.43 16.93
N LYS A 177 4.87 2.32 16.81
CA LYS A 177 4.97 1.28 17.83
C LYS A 177 6.13 1.52 18.80
N CYS A 178 7.07 2.37 18.44
CA CYS A 178 8.20 2.74 19.28
C CYS A 178 7.85 3.95 20.17
N SER A 179 8.12 3.87 21.46
CA SER A 179 8.00 5.01 22.36
C SER A 179 9.11 6.04 22.09
N ALA A 180 8.77 7.32 22.16
CA ALA A 180 9.77 8.37 22.11
C ALA A 180 10.68 8.29 23.36
N PRO A 181 11.99 8.61 23.22
CA PRO A 181 12.92 8.62 24.35
C PRO A 181 12.47 9.54 25.49
N THR A 182 11.75 10.61 25.15
CA THR A 182 11.24 11.59 26.11
C THR A 182 9.74 11.79 25.91
N GLY A 183 8.99 11.84 27.01
CA GLY A 183 7.55 12.08 26.97
C GLY A 183 6.70 10.80 26.75
N ARG A 184 5.41 11.01 26.41
CA ARG A 184 4.42 9.94 26.23
C ARG A 184 4.11 9.64 24.75
N GLY A 185 4.86 10.23 23.84
CA GLY A 185 4.64 10.11 22.39
C GLY A 185 5.27 8.86 21.79
N SER A 186 5.01 8.65 20.51
CA SER A 186 5.68 7.64 19.68
C SER A 186 6.66 8.31 18.73
N MET A 187 7.58 7.52 18.15
CA MET A 187 8.56 7.98 17.16
C MET A 187 7.96 8.27 15.76
N LYS A 188 6.63 8.26 15.61
CA LYS A 188 5.98 8.43 14.30
C LYS A 188 6.39 9.70 13.57
N ALA A 189 6.34 10.86 14.25
CA ALA A 189 6.65 12.15 13.63
C ALA A 189 8.13 12.25 13.25
N GLN A 190 9.02 11.85 14.15
CA GLN A 190 10.46 11.83 13.94
C GLN A 190 10.84 10.89 12.78
N THR A 191 10.24 9.69 12.74
CA THR A 191 10.47 8.73 11.65
C THR A 191 10.02 9.30 10.31
N GLN A 192 8.87 9.98 10.27
CA GLN A 192 8.31 10.53 9.04
C GLN A 192 9.13 11.68 8.46
N SER A 193 9.69 12.55 9.30
CA SER A 193 10.44 13.75 8.88
C SER A 193 11.95 13.61 9.02
N GLY A 194 12.42 12.67 9.82
CA GLY A 194 13.83 12.51 10.18
C GLY A 194 14.55 11.38 9.48
N ILE A 195 13.86 10.62 8.62
CA ILE A 195 14.46 9.58 7.78
C ILE A 195 14.16 9.86 6.32
N ILE A 196 15.14 9.66 5.45
CA ILE A 196 15.03 9.81 4.00
C ILE A 196 15.43 8.49 3.37
N CYS A 197 14.60 7.95 2.48
CA CYS A 197 14.97 6.86 1.59
C CYS A 197 15.67 7.46 0.37
N ASN A 198 16.91 7.04 0.11
CA ASN A 198 17.74 7.71 -0.90
C ASN A 198 17.44 7.24 -2.32
N GLU A 199 16.95 6.03 -2.48
CA GLU A 199 16.61 5.44 -3.76
C GLU A 199 15.10 5.56 -4.04
N ILE A 200 14.73 5.57 -5.32
CA ILE A 200 13.32 5.52 -5.77
C ILE A 200 12.64 4.23 -5.28
N GLY A 201 13.40 3.15 -5.17
CA GLY A 201 12.95 1.87 -4.65
C GLY A 201 14.11 0.92 -4.45
N TRP A 202 13.92 -0.09 -3.61
CA TRP A 202 14.91 -1.11 -3.30
C TRP A 202 14.67 -2.35 -4.16
N PRO A 203 15.64 -2.76 -5.00
CA PRO A 203 15.48 -3.94 -5.84
C PRO A 203 15.16 -5.19 -5.04
N ILE A 204 14.20 -5.98 -5.56
CA ILE A 204 13.91 -7.30 -5.00
C ILE A 204 14.96 -8.27 -5.51
N THR A 205 15.66 -8.90 -4.57
CA THR A 205 16.62 -9.97 -4.82
C THR A 205 15.98 -11.29 -4.38
N LEU A 206 16.00 -12.27 -5.26
CA LEU A 206 15.50 -13.63 -5.02
C LEU A 206 16.51 -14.46 -4.21
N ALA A 207 16.11 -15.66 -3.77
CA ALA A 207 16.96 -16.56 -3.00
C ALA A 207 18.23 -16.99 -3.75
N ASP A 208 18.22 -16.99 -5.08
CA ASP A 208 19.36 -17.29 -5.95
C ASP A 208 20.29 -16.10 -6.21
N GLY A 209 20.01 -14.95 -5.59
CA GLY A 209 20.79 -13.71 -5.73
C GLY A 209 20.45 -12.89 -6.96
N ARG A 210 19.51 -13.31 -7.82
CA ARG A 210 19.08 -12.55 -9.00
C ARG A 210 18.07 -11.45 -8.63
N ASN A 211 18.19 -10.33 -9.34
CA ASN A 211 17.14 -9.30 -9.39
C ASN A 211 16.18 -9.60 -10.55
N ILE A 212 14.98 -9.10 -10.47
CA ILE A 212 13.93 -9.37 -11.45
C ILE A 212 13.92 -8.25 -12.51
N ASP A 213 14.18 -8.61 -13.77
CA ASP A 213 14.10 -7.67 -14.89
C ASP A 213 12.63 -7.30 -15.20
N SER A 214 12.29 -6.07 -14.94
CA SER A 214 10.97 -5.54 -15.20
C SER A 214 10.71 -5.27 -16.68
N ASN A 215 11.74 -5.02 -17.50
CA ASN A 215 11.56 -4.73 -18.92
C ASN A 215 11.09 -5.97 -19.67
N ALA A 216 11.68 -7.13 -19.37
CA ALA A 216 11.23 -8.41 -19.93
C ALA A 216 9.77 -8.69 -19.60
N LEU A 217 9.35 -8.48 -18.35
CA LEU A 217 7.96 -8.66 -17.92
C LEU A 217 7.01 -7.68 -18.62
N LEU A 218 7.38 -6.40 -18.70
CA LEU A 218 6.54 -5.37 -19.33
C LEU A 218 6.39 -5.57 -20.85
N ALA A 219 7.31 -6.28 -21.50
CA ALA A 219 7.20 -6.64 -22.91
C ALA A 219 6.05 -7.61 -23.18
N MET A 220 5.61 -8.37 -22.17
CA MET A 220 4.51 -9.35 -22.27
C MET A 220 3.10 -8.73 -22.35
N VAL A 221 2.99 -7.42 -22.35
CA VAL A 221 1.68 -6.71 -22.46
C VAL A 221 0.86 -7.11 -23.70
N LYS A 222 1.48 -7.77 -24.68
CA LYS A 222 0.83 -8.22 -25.92
C LYS A 222 0.28 -9.64 -25.82
N GLU A 223 0.70 -10.39 -24.81
CA GLU A 223 0.24 -11.78 -24.62
C GLU A 223 -1.20 -11.79 -24.14
N SER A 224 -2.03 -12.64 -24.75
CA SER A 224 -3.46 -12.75 -24.47
C SER A 224 -3.81 -13.84 -23.47
N GLU A 225 -2.98 -14.88 -23.38
CA GLU A 225 -3.25 -16.05 -22.56
C GLU A 225 -2.66 -15.88 -21.15
N PHE A 226 -3.47 -16.12 -20.14
CA PHE A 226 -3.06 -15.94 -18.75
C PHE A 226 -2.01 -16.96 -18.31
N GLU A 227 -2.05 -18.15 -18.85
CA GLU A 227 -1.11 -19.24 -18.60
C GLU A 227 0.32 -18.87 -19.02
N GLU A 228 0.51 -18.11 -20.11
CA GLU A 228 1.83 -17.62 -20.53
C GLU A 228 2.36 -16.58 -19.54
N HIS A 229 1.50 -15.75 -18.95
CA HIS A 229 1.88 -14.85 -17.89
C HIS A 229 2.27 -15.57 -16.59
N GLU A 230 1.56 -16.64 -16.22
CA GLU A 230 1.94 -17.47 -15.07
C GLU A 230 3.30 -18.12 -15.26
N LYS A 231 3.55 -18.67 -16.45
CA LYS A 231 4.83 -19.28 -16.82
C LYS A 231 5.97 -18.26 -16.76
N ALA A 232 5.81 -17.08 -17.35
CA ALA A 232 6.82 -16.04 -17.32
C ALA A 232 7.11 -15.53 -15.90
N ALA A 233 6.09 -15.42 -15.06
CA ALA A 233 6.28 -15.07 -13.65
C ALA A 233 7.11 -16.15 -12.92
N GLN A 234 6.84 -17.43 -13.17
CA GLN A 234 7.60 -18.54 -12.59
C GLN A 234 9.05 -18.55 -13.07
N GLU A 235 9.30 -18.33 -14.36
CA GLU A 235 10.65 -18.21 -14.93
C GLU A 235 11.41 -17.02 -14.33
N ALA A 236 10.70 -15.92 -14.06
CA ALA A 236 11.25 -14.74 -13.37
C ALA A 236 11.44 -14.95 -11.86
N GLY A 237 11.01 -16.09 -11.29
CA GLY A 237 11.24 -16.47 -9.90
C GLY A 237 10.17 -16.04 -8.91
N PHE A 238 8.96 -15.73 -9.37
CA PHE A 238 7.82 -15.41 -8.50
C PHE A 238 6.52 -16.05 -9.06
N VAL A 239 5.40 -15.90 -8.37
CA VAL A 239 4.12 -16.49 -8.81
C VAL A 239 3.03 -15.43 -8.85
N LEU A 240 2.03 -15.64 -9.72
CA LEU A 240 0.83 -14.85 -9.74
C LEU A 240 -0.18 -15.42 -8.73
N PHE A 241 -0.41 -14.68 -7.65
CA PHE A 241 -1.37 -15.07 -6.62
C PHE A 241 -2.78 -14.65 -7.02
N VAL A 242 -3.59 -15.63 -7.38
CA VAL A 242 -4.98 -15.46 -7.79
C VAL A 242 -5.89 -15.69 -6.59
N LYS A 243 -6.71 -14.70 -6.25
CA LYS A 243 -7.66 -14.80 -5.15
C LYS A 243 -9.00 -14.14 -5.47
N ARG A 244 -10.08 -14.77 -5.03
CA ARG A 244 -11.40 -14.10 -5.00
C ARG A 244 -11.47 -13.14 -3.82
N ALA A 245 -11.74 -11.86 -4.12
CA ALA A 245 -11.99 -10.82 -3.15
C ALA A 245 -13.43 -10.33 -3.26
N ARG A 246 -14.00 -9.87 -2.15
CA ARG A 246 -15.32 -9.23 -2.15
C ARG A 246 -15.13 -7.72 -2.24
N VAL A 247 -15.73 -7.10 -3.24
CA VAL A 247 -15.75 -5.64 -3.43
C VAL A 247 -17.22 -5.20 -3.40
N GLY A 248 -17.64 -4.60 -2.29
CA GLY A 248 -19.07 -4.32 -2.04
C GLY A 248 -19.88 -5.64 -1.99
N THR A 249 -20.87 -5.78 -2.87
CA THR A 249 -21.72 -6.98 -2.98
C THR A 249 -21.19 -8.01 -3.97
N SER A 250 -20.23 -7.65 -4.84
CA SER A 250 -19.73 -8.48 -5.93
C SER A 250 -18.44 -9.22 -5.54
N LYS A 251 -18.24 -10.40 -6.14
CA LYS A 251 -17.00 -11.16 -6.04
C LYS A 251 -16.13 -10.84 -7.25
N HIS A 252 -14.89 -10.47 -6.99
CA HIS A 252 -13.88 -10.17 -8.01
C HIS A 252 -12.74 -11.17 -7.93
N VAL A 253 -12.13 -11.52 -9.06
CA VAL A 253 -10.87 -12.25 -9.10
C VAL A 253 -9.75 -11.21 -9.10
N ARG A 254 -8.83 -11.32 -8.14
CA ARG A 254 -7.67 -10.44 -8.01
C ARG A 254 -6.40 -11.23 -8.28
N VAL A 255 -5.51 -10.65 -9.08
CA VAL A 255 -4.19 -11.22 -9.40
C VAL A 255 -3.13 -10.30 -8.87
N ARG A 256 -2.18 -10.84 -8.08
CA ARG A 256 -1.09 -10.08 -7.47
C ARG A 256 0.24 -10.82 -7.63
N PRO A 257 1.32 -10.14 -8.00
CA PRO A 257 2.67 -10.70 -7.91
C PRO A 257 2.99 -11.08 -6.47
N ARG A 258 3.45 -12.32 -6.24
CA ARG A 258 3.85 -12.87 -4.95
C ARG A 258 5.27 -13.38 -5.01
N PHE A 259 6.12 -12.82 -4.16
CA PHE A 259 7.54 -13.12 -4.09
C PHE A 259 7.82 -13.89 -2.79
N SER A 260 8.34 -15.09 -2.91
CA SER A 260 8.78 -15.92 -1.78
C SER A 260 10.30 -15.80 -1.61
N ASN A 261 10.79 -15.95 -0.37
CA ASN A 261 12.23 -15.90 -0.06
C ASN A 261 12.95 -14.67 -0.64
N TRP A 262 12.30 -13.53 -0.52
CA TRP A 262 12.76 -12.25 -1.05
C TRP A 262 13.68 -11.52 -0.07
N SER A 263 14.57 -10.72 -0.60
CA SER A 263 15.27 -9.67 0.12
C SER A 263 15.26 -8.37 -0.68
N ALA A 264 15.52 -7.25 0.00
CA ALA A 264 15.65 -5.96 -0.65
C ALA A 264 16.63 -5.09 0.14
N SER A 265 17.51 -4.39 -0.56
CA SER A 265 18.56 -3.57 0.07
C SER A 265 18.57 -2.17 -0.51
N GLY A 266 18.85 -1.20 0.37
CA GLY A 266 18.99 0.20 -0.01
C GLY A 266 19.59 1.02 1.12
N THR A 267 19.57 2.36 0.97
CA THR A 267 20.18 3.27 1.93
C THR A 267 19.17 4.23 2.54
N LEU A 268 19.35 4.50 3.82
CA LEU A 268 18.58 5.47 4.57
C LEU A 268 19.52 6.57 5.09
N THR A 269 19.10 7.81 4.94
CA THR A 269 19.72 8.96 5.60
C THR A 269 18.87 9.39 6.79
N VAL A 270 19.49 9.42 7.97
CA VAL A 270 18.86 9.91 9.21
C VAL A 270 19.34 11.33 9.49
N VAL A 271 18.40 12.26 9.55
CA VAL A 271 18.66 13.69 9.80
C VAL A 271 18.13 14.15 11.17
N ASP A 272 17.38 13.33 11.89
CA ASP A 272 16.91 13.64 13.24
C ASP A 272 17.84 12.96 14.27
N PRO A 273 18.52 13.71 15.14
CA PRO A 273 19.46 13.17 16.13
C PRO A 273 18.79 12.28 17.20
N SER A 274 17.48 12.36 17.38
CA SER A 274 16.74 11.47 18.29
C SER A 274 16.63 10.03 17.76
N ILE A 275 16.89 9.82 16.47
CA ILE A 275 16.91 8.50 15.84
C ILE A 275 18.34 7.97 15.88
N THR A 276 18.71 7.34 16.99
CA THR A 276 19.98 6.62 17.12
C THR A 276 19.96 5.32 16.30
N LEU A 277 21.11 4.65 16.16
CA LEU A 277 21.18 3.34 15.50
C LEU A 277 20.26 2.32 16.19
N GLU A 278 20.26 2.30 17.52
CA GLU A 278 19.42 1.41 18.32
C GLU A 278 17.92 1.72 18.09
N MET A 279 17.56 3.01 18.04
CA MET A 279 16.19 3.43 17.75
C MET A 279 15.76 3.02 16.33
N LEU A 280 16.63 3.21 15.34
CA LEU A 280 16.37 2.78 13.98
C LEU A 280 16.19 1.25 13.89
N GLN A 281 17.03 0.49 14.61
CA GLN A 281 16.90 -0.96 14.73
C GLN A 281 15.56 -1.38 15.35
N HIS A 282 15.13 -0.69 16.42
CA HIS A 282 13.81 -0.94 17.03
C HIS A 282 12.68 -0.63 16.06
N ILE A 283 12.73 0.51 15.37
CA ILE A 283 11.71 0.90 14.38
C ILE A 283 11.59 -0.18 13.29
N LEU A 284 12.71 -0.64 12.73
CA LEU A 284 12.72 -1.68 11.70
C LEU A 284 12.26 -3.04 12.22
N THR A 285 12.62 -3.39 13.45
CA THR A 285 12.16 -4.63 14.09
C THR A 285 10.64 -4.62 14.28
N PHE A 286 10.07 -3.53 14.80
CA PHE A 286 8.62 -3.41 14.93
C PHE A 286 7.91 -3.34 13.57
N ALA A 287 8.52 -2.64 12.61
CA ALA A 287 8.01 -2.60 11.25
C ALA A 287 7.92 -4.01 10.64
N GLY A 288 8.98 -4.80 10.73
CA GLY A 288 9.02 -6.16 10.19
C GLY A 288 8.07 -7.13 10.88
N CYS A 289 8.04 -7.11 12.22
CA CYS A 289 7.22 -8.04 12.99
C CYS A 289 5.71 -7.71 12.93
N PHE A 290 5.34 -6.42 13.04
CA PHE A 290 3.94 -6.03 13.27
C PHE A 290 3.29 -5.24 12.16
N CYS A 291 4.08 -4.62 11.28
CA CYS A 291 3.53 -3.76 10.24
C CYS A 291 3.59 -4.42 8.85
N GLY A 292 4.75 -4.97 8.49
CA GLY A 292 5.01 -5.52 7.17
C GLY A 292 5.17 -4.44 6.09
N VAL A 293 5.53 -4.86 4.88
CA VAL A 293 5.67 -4.03 3.67
C VAL A 293 4.86 -4.64 2.52
N GLY A 294 4.47 -3.83 1.54
CA GLY A 294 3.68 -4.26 0.40
C GLY A 294 2.19 -4.34 0.65
N ASP A 295 1.50 -5.14 -0.18
CA ASP A 295 0.05 -5.30 -0.11
C ASP A 295 -0.36 -6.36 0.93
N TRP A 296 -1.57 -6.22 1.43
CA TRP A 296 -2.20 -7.12 2.39
C TRP A 296 -1.29 -7.50 3.58
N ARG A 297 -0.55 -6.49 4.04
CA ARG A 297 0.33 -6.58 5.21
C ARG A 297 -0.45 -6.49 6.53
N PRO A 298 0.13 -6.85 7.69
CA PRO A 298 -0.53 -6.78 8.99
C PRO A 298 -1.06 -5.40 9.38
N SER A 299 -0.39 -4.30 8.96
CA SER A 299 -0.83 -2.93 9.26
C SER A 299 -1.84 -2.34 8.26
N SER A 300 -2.26 -3.10 7.25
CA SER A 300 -3.26 -2.63 6.28
C SER A 300 -4.65 -2.52 6.91
N PRO A 301 -5.56 -1.69 6.37
CA PRO A 301 -6.95 -1.59 6.85
C PRO A 301 -7.69 -2.93 6.85
N THR A 302 -7.36 -3.82 5.91
CA THR A 302 -7.77 -5.23 5.92
C THR A 302 -6.53 -6.06 6.20
N PRO A 303 -6.28 -6.46 7.47
CA PRO A 303 -5.04 -7.11 7.85
C PRO A 303 -4.80 -8.43 7.13
N GLY A 304 -3.56 -8.62 6.69
CA GLY A 304 -3.08 -9.86 6.07
C GLY A 304 -1.82 -10.40 6.75
N GLN A 305 -1.20 -11.38 6.11
CA GLN A 305 -0.02 -12.08 6.65
C GLN A 305 1.26 -11.77 5.86
N PHE A 306 1.17 -11.04 4.77
CA PHE A 306 2.26 -10.83 3.83
C PHE A 306 3.23 -9.73 4.27
N GLY A 307 4.44 -9.77 3.71
CA GLY A 307 5.44 -8.71 3.81
C GLY A 307 6.10 -8.56 5.18
N ARG A 308 6.05 -9.56 6.06
CA ARG A 308 6.86 -9.56 7.29
C ARG A 308 8.33 -9.80 6.93
N PHE A 309 9.24 -9.20 7.69
CA PHE A 309 10.68 -9.27 7.42
C PHE A 309 11.52 -9.12 8.68
N THR A 310 12.79 -9.47 8.57
CA THR A 310 13.86 -9.05 9.47
C THR A 310 14.73 -8.01 8.78
N ALA A 311 15.40 -7.15 9.55
CA ALA A 311 16.26 -6.10 8.98
C ALA A 311 17.66 -6.16 9.56
N THR A 312 18.65 -6.03 8.69
CA THR A 312 20.07 -5.81 9.05
C THR A 312 20.45 -4.39 8.67
N ILE A 313 21.17 -3.70 9.57
CA ILE A 313 21.59 -2.31 9.39
C ILE A 313 23.11 -2.23 9.53
N THR A 314 23.75 -1.54 8.60
CA THR A 314 25.17 -1.21 8.65
C THR A 314 25.34 0.29 8.51
N LYS A 315 26.04 0.92 9.47
CA LYS A 315 26.36 2.35 9.37
C LYS A 315 27.37 2.56 8.23
N LEU A 316 27.06 3.52 7.37
CA LEU A 316 27.99 3.96 6.31
C LEU A 316 28.90 5.07 6.82
N PRO A 317 30.07 5.26 6.18
CA PRO A 317 31.03 6.31 6.54
C PRO A 317 30.44 7.71 6.53
#